data_134a3e615ed99db9102dd37f459f19be
#
_entry.id   134a3e615ed99db9102dd37f459f19be
#
_cell.length_a   1.000
_cell.length_b   1.000
_cell.length_c   1.000
_cell.angle_alpha   90.00
_cell.angle_beta   90.00
_cell.angle_gamma   90.00
#
_symmetry.space_group_name_H-M   'P 1'
#
loop_
_entity.id
_entity.type
_entity.pdbx_description
1 polymer ?
#
loop_
_entity_poly.entity_id
_entity_poly.type
_entity_poly.pdbx_seq_one_letter_code
_entity_poly.pdbx_strand_id
1 'polypeptide(L)'
;GDESTTAVNLQGQVYVVNSFSKYYGMTGWRLGWLVAPEVAMDGLDRLAQNLFLAAPTPSQYAALEALEPETALVLKKRRDQFQQRRDFLYSALIKLGFKIDHLPEGAFYLYADCSNFSEDSSQFAMELLEQAGVAITPGKDFSTLDPDRWVRFAYTTSLQQLQQGVDRIAQ
;
A
#
# COMPACT_ATOMS: atom_id res chain seq x y z
N GLY A 1 -4.89 15.05 -7.80
CA GLY A 1 -3.63 15.15 -7.08
C GLY A 1 -2.58 15.76 -7.97
N ASP A 2 -1.76 16.59 -7.39
CA ASP A 2 -0.65 17.23 -8.09
C ASP A 2 0.27 16.18 -8.71
N GLU A 3 0.97 16.56 -9.78
CA GLU A 3 1.95 15.71 -10.45
C GLU A 3 3.00 15.26 -9.43
N SER A 4 3.03 13.96 -9.15
CA SER A 4 4.04 13.40 -8.27
C SER A 4 5.41 13.52 -8.93
N THR A 5 6.36 14.12 -8.24
CA THR A 5 7.77 14.17 -8.67
C THR A 5 8.34 12.75 -8.71
N THR A 6 9.05 12.42 -9.78
CA THR A 6 9.75 11.15 -9.92
C THR A 6 11.26 11.33 -9.77
N ALA A 7 11.91 10.36 -9.14
CA ALA A 7 13.36 10.33 -9.01
C ALA A 7 14.09 10.06 -10.34
N VAL A 8 13.38 9.66 -11.40
CA VAL A 8 13.98 9.42 -12.75
C VAL A 8 14.69 10.67 -13.30
N ASN A 9 14.23 11.86 -12.94
CA ASN A 9 14.79 13.13 -13.42
C ASN A 9 15.97 13.64 -12.56
N LEU A 10 16.34 12.93 -11.49
CA LEU A 10 17.47 13.32 -10.65
C LEU A 10 18.80 12.97 -11.34
N GLN A 11 19.79 13.85 -11.19
CA GLN A 11 21.14 13.57 -11.66
C GLN A 11 21.86 12.61 -10.71
N GLY A 12 22.71 11.73 -11.26
CA GLY A 12 23.51 10.78 -10.50
C GLY A 12 23.09 9.32 -10.67
N GLN A 13 23.57 8.46 -9.77
CA GLN A 13 23.25 7.03 -9.80
C GLN A 13 21.92 6.75 -9.08
N VAL A 14 20.83 6.99 -9.79
CA VAL A 14 19.48 6.77 -9.26
C VAL A 14 18.87 5.51 -9.88
N TYR A 15 18.37 4.64 -9.02
CA TYR A 15 17.62 3.42 -9.40
C TYR A 15 16.17 3.59 -8.98
N VAL A 16 15.24 3.52 -9.95
CA VAL A 16 13.81 3.63 -9.68
C VAL A 16 13.16 2.29 -9.93
N VAL A 17 12.72 1.64 -8.85
CA VAL A 17 12.02 0.36 -8.88
C VAL A 17 10.52 0.60 -8.79
N ASN A 18 9.76 0.01 -9.69
CA ASN A 18 8.30 0.13 -9.66
C ASN A 18 7.64 -1.23 -9.95
N SER A 19 6.33 -1.33 -9.71
CA SER A 19 5.62 -2.60 -9.77
C SER A 19 4.21 -2.44 -10.33
N PHE A 20 3.76 -3.45 -11.10
CA PHE A 20 2.37 -3.60 -11.50
C PHE A 20 1.47 -4.15 -10.38
N SER A 21 2.03 -4.59 -9.25
CA SER A 21 1.30 -5.31 -8.21
C SER A 21 0.16 -4.51 -7.57
N LYS A 22 0.34 -3.21 -7.29
CA LYS A 22 -0.61 -2.43 -6.46
C LYS A 22 -1.55 -1.59 -7.30
N TYR A 23 -1.08 -0.51 -7.90
CA TYR A 23 -1.90 0.42 -8.67
C TYR A 23 -2.65 -0.27 -9.82
N TYR A 24 -1.97 -1.14 -10.55
CA TYR A 24 -2.56 -1.89 -11.67
C TYR A 24 -3.38 -3.12 -11.25
N GLY A 25 -3.37 -3.50 -9.96
CA GLY A 25 -4.09 -4.66 -9.47
C GLY A 25 -3.51 -6.01 -9.93
N MET A 26 -2.24 -6.03 -10.34
CA MET A 26 -1.58 -7.18 -10.95
C MET A 26 -0.64 -7.92 -9.99
N THR A 27 -1.01 -8.07 -8.72
CA THR A 27 -0.15 -8.67 -7.69
C THR A 27 0.29 -10.08 -8.04
N GLY A 28 -0.62 -10.93 -8.54
CA GLY A 28 -0.33 -12.32 -8.92
C GLY A 28 0.46 -12.47 -10.22
N TRP A 29 0.55 -11.43 -11.04
CA TRP A 29 1.23 -11.45 -12.33
C TRP A 29 2.75 -11.34 -12.22
N ARG A 30 3.28 -11.00 -11.06
CA ARG A 30 4.71 -10.95 -10.73
C ARG A 30 5.53 -10.12 -11.73
N LEU A 31 5.11 -8.88 -11.99
CA LEU A 31 5.75 -7.98 -12.93
C LEU A 31 6.05 -6.62 -12.32
N GLY A 32 7.18 -6.04 -12.69
CA GLY A 32 7.61 -4.71 -12.35
C GLY A 32 8.64 -4.22 -13.36
N TRP A 33 9.17 -3.02 -13.13
CA TRP A 33 10.24 -2.47 -13.95
C TRP A 33 11.25 -1.71 -13.10
N LEU A 34 12.44 -1.61 -13.65
CA LEU A 34 13.55 -0.88 -13.07
C LEU A 34 14.05 0.14 -14.10
N VAL A 35 14.18 1.38 -13.67
CA VAL A 35 14.96 2.40 -14.40
C VAL A 35 16.30 2.53 -13.67
N ALA A 36 17.39 2.38 -14.39
CA ALA A 36 18.74 2.37 -13.83
C ALA A 36 19.70 3.20 -14.70
N PRO A 37 20.83 3.67 -14.14
CA PRO A 37 21.88 4.31 -14.90
C PRO A 37 22.43 3.37 -15.98
N GLU A 38 22.81 3.92 -17.14
CA GLU A 38 23.34 3.14 -18.27
C GLU A 38 24.53 2.28 -17.88
N VAL A 39 25.43 2.79 -17.03
CA VAL A 39 26.60 2.06 -16.53
C VAL A 39 26.25 0.76 -15.77
N ALA A 40 25.04 0.64 -15.24
CA ALA A 40 24.61 -0.53 -14.49
C ALA A 40 23.89 -1.58 -15.36
N MET A 41 23.50 -1.23 -16.59
CA MET A 41 22.60 -2.05 -17.40
C MET A 41 23.19 -3.43 -17.72
N ASP A 42 24.45 -3.53 -18.12
CA ASP A 42 25.11 -4.82 -18.41
C ASP A 42 25.14 -5.75 -17.20
N GLY A 43 25.39 -5.19 -16.01
CA GLY A 43 25.39 -5.95 -14.76
C GLY A 43 24.00 -6.44 -14.37
N LEU A 44 22.99 -5.57 -14.51
CA LEU A 44 21.60 -5.89 -14.24
C LEU A 44 21.04 -6.95 -15.19
N ASP A 45 21.39 -6.86 -16.48
CA ASP A 45 20.96 -7.84 -17.48
C ASP A 45 21.52 -9.23 -17.17
N ARG A 46 22.83 -9.33 -16.84
CA ARG A 46 23.45 -10.59 -16.41
C ARG A 46 22.82 -11.15 -15.14
N LEU A 47 22.50 -10.30 -14.15
CA LEU A 47 21.81 -10.73 -12.94
C LEU A 47 20.42 -11.27 -13.27
N ALA A 48 19.63 -10.56 -14.09
CA ALA A 48 18.31 -10.98 -14.48
C ALA A 48 18.34 -12.32 -15.20
N GLN A 49 19.22 -12.51 -16.19
CA GLN A 49 19.38 -13.76 -16.93
C GLN A 49 19.72 -14.94 -16.02
N ASN A 50 20.52 -14.74 -14.97
CA ASN A 50 20.98 -15.82 -14.10
C ASN A 50 20.05 -16.09 -12.90
N LEU A 51 19.27 -15.09 -12.46
CA LEU A 51 18.38 -15.23 -11.31
C LEU A 51 16.97 -15.76 -11.69
N PHE A 52 16.42 -15.33 -12.82
CA PHE A 52 15.04 -15.67 -13.19
C PHE A 52 14.77 -15.73 -14.70
N LEU A 53 15.77 -15.53 -15.56
CA LEU A 53 15.72 -15.53 -17.03
C LEU A 53 14.93 -14.35 -17.61
N ALA A 54 13.61 -14.33 -17.40
CA ALA A 54 12.72 -13.27 -17.85
C ALA A 54 11.44 -13.24 -17.00
N ALA A 55 10.74 -12.11 -17.01
CA ALA A 55 9.41 -12.04 -16.46
C ALA A 55 8.44 -12.94 -17.26
N PRO A 56 7.36 -13.49 -16.62
CA PRO A 56 6.41 -14.35 -17.32
C PRO A 56 5.83 -13.66 -18.56
N THR A 57 5.88 -14.32 -19.71
CA THR A 57 5.41 -13.75 -20.99
C THR A 57 3.94 -13.29 -20.95
N PRO A 58 2.99 -14.06 -20.36
CA PRO A 58 1.61 -13.58 -20.23
C PRO A 58 1.49 -12.28 -19.43
N SER A 59 2.34 -12.11 -18.40
CA SER A 59 2.34 -10.89 -17.59
C SER A 59 2.81 -9.66 -18.37
N GLN A 60 3.76 -9.85 -19.28
CA GLN A 60 4.25 -8.77 -20.14
C GLN A 60 3.15 -8.29 -21.09
N TYR A 61 2.41 -9.22 -21.74
CA TYR A 61 1.25 -8.85 -22.57
C TYR A 61 0.13 -8.20 -21.77
N ALA A 62 -0.18 -8.69 -20.58
CA ALA A 62 -1.16 -8.08 -19.70
C ALA A 62 -0.76 -6.66 -19.27
N ALA A 63 0.54 -6.41 -19.11
CA ALA A 63 1.04 -5.07 -18.79
C ALA A 63 0.89 -4.07 -19.95
N LEU A 64 1.00 -4.51 -21.20
CA LEU A 64 0.71 -3.65 -22.35
C LEU A 64 -0.72 -3.14 -22.29
N GLU A 65 -1.68 -4.04 -22.05
CA GLU A 65 -3.09 -3.68 -21.88
C GLU A 65 -3.32 -2.77 -20.65
N ALA A 66 -2.58 -3.01 -19.57
CA ALA A 66 -2.68 -2.19 -18.35
C ALA A 66 -2.22 -0.73 -18.57
N LEU A 67 -1.42 -0.46 -19.59
CA LEU A 67 -0.92 0.87 -19.94
C LEU A 67 -1.80 1.59 -20.97
N GLU A 68 -2.82 0.93 -21.53
CA GLU A 68 -3.72 1.52 -22.49
C GLU A 68 -4.59 2.64 -21.88
N PRO A 69 -4.93 3.69 -22.66
CA PRO A 69 -5.72 4.82 -22.15
C PRO A 69 -7.07 4.43 -21.54
N GLU A 70 -7.73 3.42 -22.11
CA GLU A 70 -9.01 2.92 -21.59
C GLU A 70 -8.86 2.30 -20.22
N THR A 71 -7.82 1.49 -20.01
CA THR A 71 -7.47 0.90 -18.71
C THR A 71 -7.09 1.99 -17.70
N ALA A 72 -6.39 3.04 -18.11
CA ALA A 72 -6.06 4.18 -17.26
C ALA A 72 -7.32 4.85 -16.67
N LEU A 73 -8.43 4.94 -17.41
CA LEU A 73 -9.69 5.45 -16.90
C LEU A 73 -10.29 4.56 -15.80
N VAL A 74 -10.17 3.24 -15.93
CA VAL A 74 -10.60 2.27 -14.89
C VAL A 74 -9.75 2.42 -13.64
N LEU A 75 -8.44 2.54 -13.80
CA LEU A 75 -7.49 2.70 -12.69
C LEU A 75 -7.74 4.02 -11.95
N LYS A 76 -8.02 5.09 -12.67
CA LYS A 76 -8.38 6.39 -12.08
C LYS A 76 -9.64 6.27 -11.21
N LYS A 77 -10.69 5.64 -11.71
CA LYS A 77 -11.92 5.41 -10.93
C LYS A 77 -11.65 4.60 -9.65
N ARG A 78 -10.80 3.57 -9.72
CA ARG A 78 -10.39 2.80 -8.54
C ARG A 78 -9.64 3.68 -7.53
N ARG A 79 -8.70 4.49 -7.99
CA ARG A 79 -7.96 5.43 -7.14
C ARG A 79 -8.90 6.38 -6.42
N ASP A 80 -9.89 6.94 -7.11
CA ASP A 80 -10.87 7.85 -6.53
C ASP A 80 -11.74 7.13 -5.47
N GLN A 81 -12.07 5.85 -5.67
CA GLN A 81 -12.74 5.02 -4.65
C GLN A 81 -11.83 4.79 -3.43
N PHE A 82 -10.53 4.53 -3.64
CA PHE A 82 -9.59 4.39 -2.53
C PHE A 82 -9.45 5.68 -1.73
N GLN A 83 -9.45 6.83 -2.38
CA GLN A 83 -9.45 8.13 -1.72
C GLN A 83 -10.69 8.31 -0.83
N GLN A 84 -11.87 8.00 -1.33
CA GLN A 84 -13.11 8.06 -0.53
C GLN A 84 -13.07 7.14 0.69
N ARG A 85 -12.56 5.92 0.54
CA ARG A 85 -12.39 4.96 1.65
C ARG A 85 -11.38 5.46 2.69
N ARG A 86 -10.26 6.02 2.23
CA ARG A 86 -9.26 6.64 3.09
C ARG A 86 -9.87 7.77 3.92
N ASP A 87 -10.52 8.71 3.28
CA ASP A 87 -11.08 9.91 3.93
C ASP A 87 -12.16 9.53 4.95
N PHE A 88 -12.98 8.54 4.62
CA PHE A 88 -13.96 7.97 5.54
C PHE A 88 -13.27 7.35 6.75
N LEU A 89 -12.35 6.39 6.53
CA LEU A 89 -11.71 5.64 7.61
C LEU A 89 -10.84 6.56 8.49
N TYR A 90 -10.12 7.51 7.90
CA TYR A 90 -9.35 8.52 8.63
C TYR A 90 -10.24 9.26 9.63
N SER A 91 -11.35 9.83 9.15
CA SER A 91 -12.29 10.59 9.98
C SER A 91 -12.91 9.73 11.08
N ALA A 92 -13.20 8.46 10.79
CA ALA A 92 -13.77 7.52 11.74
C ALA A 92 -12.77 7.14 12.83
N LEU A 93 -11.52 6.83 12.48
CA LEU A 93 -10.47 6.46 13.45
C LEU A 93 -10.11 7.63 14.39
N ILE A 94 -10.03 8.86 13.88
CA ILE A 94 -9.84 10.05 14.73
C ILE A 94 -10.98 10.19 15.74
N LYS A 95 -12.24 10.00 15.32
CA LYS A 95 -13.41 10.05 16.22
C LYS A 95 -13.39 8.96 17.29
N LEU A 96 -12.86 7.78 16.97
CA LEU A 96 -12.67 6.70 17.93
C LEU A 96 -11.54 6.97 18.93
N GLY A 97 -10.65 7.92 18.67
CA GLY A 97 -9.55 8.28 19.56
C GLY A 97 -8.17 7.82 19.13
N PHE A 98 -8.04 7.22 17.94
CA PHE A 98 -6.71 6.99 17.36
C PHE A 98 -6.06 8.28 16.93
N LYS A 99 -4.72 8.34 17.00
CA LYS A 99 -3.96 9.50 16.51
C LYS A 99 -3.32 9.11 15.17
N ILE A 100 -3.47 9.96 14.17
CA ILE A 100 -2.87 9.80 12.84
C ILE A 100 -2.24 11.15 12.50
N ASP A 101 -0.91 11.21 12.51
CA ASP A 101 -0.17 12.46 12.37
C ASP A 101 -0.35 13.10 10.98
N HIS A 102 -0.44 12.25 9.96
CA HIS A 102 -0.57 12.73 8.57
C HIS A 102 -1.61 11.91 7.81
N LEU A 103 -2.47 12.60 7.05
CA LEU A 103 -3.32 11.95 6.05
C LEU A 103 -2.45 11.50 4.88
N PRO A 104 -2.31 10.18 4.61
CA PRO A 104 -1.44 9.71 3.54
C PRO A 104 -2.01 10.09 2.17
N GLU A 105 -1.16 10.56 1.26
CA GLU A 105 -1.54 10.90 -0.12
C GLU A 105 -1.61 9.68 -1.03
N GLY A 106 -1.12 8.54 -0.58
CA GLY A 106 -1.07 7.30 -1.35
C GLY A 106 -1.28 6.05 -0.51
N ALA A 107 -0.91 4.91 -1.08
CA ALA A 107 -1.09 3.57 -0.52
C ALA A 107 -2.58 3.18 -0.35
N PHE A 108 -2.87 2.26 0.54
CA PHE A 108 -4.21 1.71 0.80
C PHE A 108 -4.43 1.39 2.29
N TYR A 109 -3.70 2.06 3.16
CA TYR A 109 -3.78 1.90 4.62
C TYR A 109 -3.52 3.21 5.35
N LEU A 110 -3.99 3.28 6.58
CA LEU A 110 -3.64 4.29 7.58
C LEU A 110 -2.75 3.66 8.64
N TYR A 111 -1.74 4.39 9.09
CA TYR A 111 -0.89 4.00 10.19
C TYR A 111 -1.26 4.88 11.39
N ALA A 112 -1.75 4.26 12.45
CA ALA A 112 -2.39 4.94 13.55
C ALA A 112 -1.72 4.59 14.88
N ASP A 113 -1.57 5.57 15.73
CA ASP A 113 -1.14 5.43 17.12
C ASP A 113 -2.31 4.90 17.95
N CYS A 114 -2.13 3.73 18.59
CA CYS A 114 -3.11 3.07 19.44
C CYS A 114 -2.82 3.23 20.94
N SER A 115 -1.90 4.08 21.34
CA SER A 115 -1.47 4.27 22.73
C SER A 115 -2.59 4.72 23.69
N ASN A 116 -3.70 5.24 23.17
CA ASN A 116 -4.88 5.53 23.97
C ASN A 116 -5.68 4.27 24.39
N PHE A 117 -5.40 3.13 23.76
CA PHE A 117 -6.16 1.88 23.96
C PHE A 117 -5.28 0.77 24.55
N SER A 118 -4.00 0.71 24.17
CA SER A 118 -3.08 -0.34 24.63
C SER A 118 -1.63 0.13 24.53
N GLU A 119 -0.79 -0.46 25.39
CA GLU A 119 0.67 -0.32 25.34
C GLU A 119 1.35 -1.40 24.50
N ASP A 120 0.59 -2.40 23.99
CA ASP A 120 1.07 -3.48 23.11
C ASP A 120 0.14 -3.60 21.90
N SER A 121 0.62 -3.15 20.73
CA SER A 121 -0.13 -3.19 19.46
C SER A 121 -0.44 -4.61 18.99
N SER A 122 0.36 -5.60 19.37
CA SER A 122 0.13 -7.01 19.00
C SER A 122 -1.02 -7.60 19.81
N GLN A 123 -1.03 -7.35 21.12
CA GLN A 123 -2.15 -7.74 21.97
C GLN A 123 -3.43 -7.05 21.53
N PHE A 124 -3.39 -5.75 21.30
CA PHE A 124 -4.54 -4.97 20.82
C PHE A 124 -5.10 -5.49 19.49
N ALA A 125 -4.24 -5.82 18.53
CA ALA A 125 -4.67 -6.41 17.25
C ALA A 125 -5.37 -7.76 17.44
N MET A 126 -4.89 -8.60 18.35
CA MET A 126 -5.53 -9.88 18.68
C MET A 126 -6.87 -9.69 19.40
N GLU A 127 -6.96 -8.77 20.33
CA GLU A 127 -8.21 -8.46 21.04
C GLU A 127 -9.28 -7.94 20.08
N LEU A 128 -8.95 -7.04 19.17
CA LEU A 128 -9.87 -6.58 18.14
C LEU A 128 -10.34 -7.72 17.20
N LEU A 129 -9.43 -8.63 16.87
CA LEU A 129 -9.79 -9.79 16.06
C LEU A 129 -10.76 -10.72 16.79
N GLU A 130 -10.48 -11.04 18.04
CA GLU A 130 -11.27 -11.99 18.82
C GLU A 130 -12.61 -11.43 19.30
N GLN A 131 -12.64 -10.17 19.75
CA GLN A 131 -13.83 -9.57 20.36
C GLN A 131 -14.70 -8.85 19.35
N ALA A 132 -14.10 -8.12 18.39
CA ALA A 132 -14.80 -7.33 17.41
C ALA A 132 -14.86 -7.97 16.01
N GLY A 133 -14.09 -9.03 15.75
CA GLY A 133 -13.96 -9.62 14.42
C GLY A 133 -13.34 -8.65 13.39
N VAL A 134 -12.43 -7.78 13.85
CA VAL A 134 -11.72 -6.80 13.02
C VAL A 134 -10.24 -7.09 13.00
N ALA A 135 -9.71 -7.45 11.83
CA ALA A 135 -8.29 -7.72 11.63
C ALA A 135 -7.53 -6.44 11.29
N ILE A 136 -6.54 -6.11 12.09
CA ILE A 136 -5.56 -5.03 11.86
C ILE A 136 -4.15 -5.60 11.94
N THR A 137 -3.14 -4.82 11.52
CA THR A 137 -1.75 -5.30 11.57
C THR A 137 -0.97 -4.50 12.62
N PRO A 138 -0.28 -5.17 13.58
CA PRO A 138 0.52 -4.49 14.58
C PRO A 138 1.78 -3.85 13.99
N GLY A 139 2.32 -2.84 14.67
CA GLY A 139 3.50 -2.10 14.22
C GLY A 139 4.77 -2.93 14.16
N LYS A 140 4.87 -4.01 14.95
CA LYS A 140 6.01 -4.94 14.94
C LYS A 140 6.30 -5.57 13.57
N ASP A 141 5.30 -5.65 12.71
CA ASP A 141 5.47 -6.15 11.33
C ASP A 141 6.21 -5.15 10.42
N PHE A 142 6.36 -3.89 10.83
CA PHE A 142 6.86 -2.82 9.95
C PHE A 142 8.06 -2.06 10.52
N SER A 143 8.22 -2.00 11.82
CA SER A 143 9.24 -1.17 12.47
C SER A 143 9.76 -1.81 13.74
N THR A 144 11.02 -1.49 14.06
CA THR A 144 11.64 -1.75 15.36
C THR A 144 11.64 -0.51 16.26
N LEU A 145 11.28 0.65 15.68
CA LEU A 145 11.21 1.91 16.42
C LEU A 145 9.79 2.08 16.97
N ASP A 146 9.66 1.95 18.29
CA ASP A 146 8.40 2.12 19.03
C ASP A 146 7.20 1.33 18.45
N PRO A 147 7.41 0.02 18.12
CA PRO A 147 6.44 -0.74 17.33
C PRO A 147 5.13 -1.03 18.08
N ASP A 148 5.19 -1.04 19.41
CA ASP A 148 4.04 -1.37 20.26
C ASP A 148 2.97 -0.26 20.28
N ARG A 149 3.33 0.92 19.84
CA ARG A 149 2.46 2.09 19.76
C ARG A 149 1.60 2.14 18.50
N TRP A 150 1.96 1.40 17.45
CA TRP A 150 1.41 1.60 16.12
C TRP A 150 0.61 0.40 15.61
N VAL A 151 -0.45 0.70 14.87
CA VAL A 151 -1.26 -0.29 14.13
C VAL A 151 -1.58 0.20 12.74
N ARG A 152 -1.74 -0.74 11.79
CA ARG A 152 -2.07 -0.45 10.41
C ARG A 152 -3.50 -0.89 10.10
N PHE A 153 -4.32 0.03 9.63
CA PHE A 153 -5.66 -0.19 9.11
C PHE A 153 -5.67 -0.15 7.59
N ALA A 154 -6.02 -1.25 6.93
CA ALA A 154 -6.17 -1.28 5.47
C ALA A 154 -7.59 -0.84 5.07
N TYR A 155 -7.70 -0.03 3.99
CA TYR A 155 -9.00 0.37 3.41
C TYR A 155 -9.22 -0.28 2.03
N THR A 156 -8.85 -1.57 1.91
CA THR A 156 -8.95 -2.34 0.67
C THR A 156 -10.32 -2.96 0.41
N THR A 157 -11.27 -2.81 1.35
CA THR A 157 -12.64 -3.32 1.26
C THR A 157 -13.67 -2.22 0.92
N SER A 158 -14.96 -2.55 0.84
CA SER A 158 -16.02 -1.59 0.53
C SER A 158 -16.26 -0.60 1.68
N LEU A 159 -16.81 0.59 1.37
CA LEU A 159 -17.21 1.55 2.42
C LEU A 159 -18.18 0.95 3.45
N GLN A 160 -19.10 0.10 3.00
CA GLN A 160 -20.04 -0.58 3.90
C GLN A 160 -19.32 -1.48 4.91
N GLN A 161 -18.33 -2.26 4.45
CA GLN A 161 -17.54 -3.12 5.33
C GLN A 161 -16.62 -2.31 6.25
N LEU A 162 -16.08 -1.19 5.78
CA LEU A 162 -15.30 -0.27 6.63
C LEU A 162 -16.17 0.32 7.73
N GLN A 163 -17.41 0.75 7.40
CA GLN A 163 -18.37 1.24 8.40
C GLN A 163 -18.68 0.16 9.44
N GLN A 164 -18.96 -1.07 9.01
CA GLN A 164 -19.22 -2.19 9.92
C GLN A 164 -18.01 -2.46 10.84
N GLY A 165 -16.79 -2.38 10.31
CA GLY A 165 -15.57 -2.52 11.10
C GLY A 165 -15.44 -1.41 12.16
N VAL A 166 -15.66 -0.17 11.77
CA VAL A 166 -15.66 0.99 12.67
C VAL A 166 -16.70 0.85 13.77
N ASP A 167 -17.93 0.44 13.43
CA ASP A 167 -19.02 0.27 14.39
C ASP A 167 -18.72 -0.84 15.42
N ARG A 168 -18.00 -1.89 15.02
CA ARG A 168 -17.57 -2.97 15.91
C ARG A 168 -16.42 -2.55 16.84
N ILE A 169 -15.50 -1.72 16.36
CA ILE A 169 -14.41 -1.18 17.20
C ILE A 169 -14.96 -0.22 18.26
N ALA A 170 -16.09 0.45 17.97
CA ALA A 170 -16.73 1.41 18.87
C ALA A 170 -17.50 0.76 20.05
N GLN A 171 -17.75 -0.54 20.04
CA GLN A 171 -18.47 -1.30 21.07
C GLN A 171 -17.56 -1.72 22.22
#